data_87c1778ff6f712d54848710067c950a0
#
_entry.id   87c1778ff6f712d54848710067c950a0
#
_cell.length_a   1.000
_cell.length_b   1.000
_cell.length_c   1.000
_cell.angle_alpha   90.00
_cell.angle_beta   90.00
_cell.angle_gamma   90.00
#
_symmetry.space_group_name_H-M   'P 1'
#
loop_
_entity.id
_entity.type
_entity.pdbx_description
1 polymer ?
#
loop_
_entity_poly.entity_id
_entity_poly.type
_entity_poly.pdbx_seq_one_letter_code
_entity_poly.pdbx_strand_id
1 'polypeptide(L)'
;MNCWRRXERSPQAAAAHDRAGWVGLFTGDARVEDPVGSQPQVGHEAIGRFYDTFIGPRDITFHRDLDIVSGTVVLRDLELEVAMDSAVTVFIPAFLRYDLRPVTGEWQIAALRAYWELPAMMLQFLRTGSGATRPALQLSRALLGNQGLGGTAGFLTGFRRAGRRHKKLVETFLNAASRADKSAAYHALSRTATMTLGEDELLDIVELFEQLRGASWTKVTGAGSTVAVSLASDHRRGIMFADVPWRGNRINRIRYFPA
;
A
#
# COMPACT_ATOMS: atom_id res chain seq x y z
N MET A 1 2.68 -5.06 25.41
CA MET A 1 1.63 -4.42 24.55
C MET A 1 1.71 -5.06 23.18
N ASN A 2 0.59 -5.54 22.63
CA ASN A 2 0.60 -6.23 21.33
C ASN A 2 0.96 -5.25 20.20
N CYS A 3 1.75 -5.71 19.23
CA CYS A 3 2.18 -4.89 18.07
C CYS A 3 0.98 -4.28 17.32
N TRP A 4 -0.14 -4.99 17.25
CA TRP A 4 -1.39 -4.56 16.65
C TRP A 4 -1.89 -3.21 17.21
N ARG A 5 -1.77 -2.96 18.51
CA ARG A 5 -2.22 -1.71 19.13
C ARG A 5 -1.46 -0.48 18.64
N ARG A 6 -0.26 -0.69 18.17
CA ARG A 6 0.54 0.42 17.62
C ARG A 6 0.04 0.87 16.25
N UNK A 7 -0.45 0.12 15.49
CA UNK A 7 -0.91 0.32 14.42
C UNK A 7 -1.95 1.06 14.43
N GLU A 8 -2.89 0.68 15.26
CA GLU A 8 -4.16 1.40 15.45
C GLU A 8 -3.99 2.89 15.78
N ARG A 9 -2.92 3.27 16.44
CA ARG A 9 -2.67 4.67 16.81
C ARG A 9 -2.38 5.56 15.60
N SER A 10 -1.91 4.98 14.49
CA SER A 10 -1.57 5.76 13.29
C SER A 10 -2.81 6.44 12.66
N PRO A 11 -3.89 5.71 12.32
CA PRO A 11 -5.08 6.40 11.82
C PRO A 11 -5.74 7.30 12.88
N GLN A 12 -5.65 6.94 14.16
CA GLN A 12 -6.19 7.77 15.24
C GLN A 12 -5.47 9.12 15.33
N ALA A 13 -4.14 9.12 15.31
CA ALA A 13 -3.34 10.34 15.35
C ALA A 13 -3.53 11.19 14.08
N ALA A 14 -3.68 10.52 12.91
CA ALA A 14 -3.97 11.22 11.67
C ALA A 14 -5.34 11.92 11.73
N ALA A 15 -6.38 11.22 12.17
CA ALA A 15 -7.74 11.76 12.29
C ALA A 15 -7.82 12.87 13.37
N ALA A 16 -7.00 12.80 14.40
CA ALA A 16 -6.94 13.81 15.47
C ALA A 16 -6.04 15.01 15.11
N HIS A 17 -5.45 15.02 13.92
CA HIS A 17 -4.46 16.03 13.51
C HIS A 17 -3.29 16.14 14.49
N ASP A 18 -2.95 15.04 15.18
CA ASP A 18 -1.86 14.99 16.17
C ASP A 18 -0.55 14.65 15.45
N ARG A 19 0.11 15.69 14.96
CA ARG A 19 1.40 15.57 14.26
C ARG A 19 2.48 14.90 15.12
N ALA A 20 2.63 15.38 16.34
CA ALA A 20 3.67 14.89 17.24
C ALA A 20 3.41 13.42 17.61
N GLY A 21 2.17 13.11 17.94
CA GLY A 21 1.75 11.73 18.21
C GLY A 21 1.96 10.82 17.01
N TRP A 22 1.62 11.28 15.79
CA TRP A 22 1.78 10.46 14.58
C TRP A 22 3.25 10.18 14.27
N VAL A 23 4.10 11.23 14.24
CA VAL A 23 5.53 11.09 13.98
C VAL A 23 6.21 10.25 15.08
N GLY A 24 5.77 10.40 16.32
CA GLY A 24 6.31 9.64 17.46
C GLY A 24 6.00 8.13 17.44
N LEU A 25 5.11 7.66 16.54
CA LEU A 25 4.89 6.23 16.36
C LEU A 25 6.05 5.54 15.65
N PHE A 26 6.88 6.29 14.94
CA PHE A 26 7.92 5.77 14.05
C PHE A 26 9.27 5.66 14.77
N THR A 27 10.10 4.71 14.32
CA THR A 27 11.51 4.66 14.77
C THR A 27 12.28 5.85 14.19
N GLY A 28 13.40 6.21 14.79
CA GLY A 28 14.21 7.33 14.32
C GLY A 28 14.74 7.18 12.90
N ASP A 29 14.89 5.93 12.44
CA ASP A 29 15.35 5.56 11.10
C ASP A 29 14.21 5.06 10.20
N ALA A 30 12.97 5.27 10.60
CA ALA A 30 11.80 4.73 9.90
C ALA A 30 11.68 5.24 8.47
N ARG A 31 10.94 4.47 7.67
CA ARG A 31 10.76 4.75 6.24
C ARG A 31 9.27 4.76 5.89
N VAL A 32 8.80 5.83 5.27
CA VAL A 32 7.42 5.95 4.75
C VAL A 32 7.47 6.02 3.24
N GLU A 33 6.76 5.11 2.56
CA GLU A 33 6.53 5.14 1.12
C GLU A 33 5.03 5.25 0.86
N ASP A 34 4.59 6.40 0.40
CA ASP A 34 3.17 6.68 0.21
C ASP A 34 2.97 7.60 -1.01
N PRO A 35 2.54 7.06 -2.16
CA PRO A 35 2.38 5.62 -2.45
C PRO A 35 3.72 4.90 -2.66
N VAL A 36 3.70 3.58 -2.55
CA VAL A 36 4.87 2.74 -2.89
C VAL A 36 5.30 3.03 -4.33
N GLY A 37 6.60 3.22 -4.52
CA GLY A 37 7.19 3.65 -5.79
C GLY A 37 7.52 5.14 -5.84
N SER A 38 7.00 5.94 -4.89
CA SER A 38 7.45 7.32 -4.70
C SER A 38 8.76 7.33 -3.89
N GLN A 39 9.38 8.50 -3.81
CA GLN A 39 10.60 8.66 -3.03
C GLN A 39 10.30 8.46 -1.54
N PRO A 40 10.99 7.53 -0.87
CA PRO A 40 10.74 7.29 0.55
C PRO A 40 11.11 8.48 1.44
N GLN A 41 10.30 8.71 2.46
CA GLN A 41 10.58 9.66 3.53
C GLN A 41 11.30 8.92 4.65
N VAL A 42 12.52 9.30 4.98
CA VAL A 42 13.36 8.58 5.95
C VAL A 42 13.65 9.47 7.15
N GLY A 43 13.35 8.96 8.34
CA GLY A 43 13.57 9.64 9.61
C GLY A 43 12.48 10.64 9.97
N HIS A 44 12.43 11.01 11.25
CA HIS A 44 11.35 11.84 11.81
C HIS A 44 11.18 13.18 11.08
N GLU A 45 12.26 13.80 10.66
CA GLU A 45 12.18 15.11 9.99
C GLU A 45 11.46 15.00 8.64
N ALA A 46 11.86 14.03 7.80
CA ALA A 46 11.23 13.84 6.49
C ALA A 46 9.78 13.36 6.64
N ILE A 47 9.54 12.44 7.60
CA ILE A 47 8.19 11.94 7.92
C ILE A 47 7.30 13.07 8.42
N GLY A 48 7.87 14.00 9.22
CA GLY A 48 7.13 15.19 9.67
C GLY A 48 6.74 16.11 8.52
N ARG A 49 7.67 16.37 7.57
CA ARG A 49 7.35 17.15 6.37
C ARG A 49 6.29 16.46 5.49
N PHE A 50 6.34 15.13 5.41
CA PHE A 50 5.31 14.36 4.71
C PHE A 50 3.94 14.56 5.38
N TYR A 51 3.89 14.46 6.71
CA TYR A 51 2.66 14.72 7.48
C TYR A 51 2.10 16.12 7.18
N ASP A 52 2.96 17.13 7.22
CA ASP A 52 2.57 18.53 7.00
C ASP A 52 2.05 18.77 5.58
N THR A 53 2.48 17.96 4.61
CA THR A 53 2.07 18.07 3.21
C THR A 53 0.77 17.32 2.93
N PHE A 54 0.65 16.08 3.43
CA PHE A 54 -0.37 15.14 2.95
C PHE A 54 -1.44 14.77 3.98
N ILE A 55 -1.09 14.75 5.27
CA ILE A 55 -1.99 14.27 6.32
C ILE A 55 -2.62 15.45 7.08
N GLY A 56 -1.79 16.30 7.66
CA GLY A 56 -2.25 17.39 8.54
C GLY A 56 -3.28 18.33 7.92
N PRO A 57 -3.16 18.72 6.65
CA PRO A 57 -4.14 19.65 6.05
C PRO A 57 -5.47 19.00 5.64
N ARG A 58 -5.69 17.70 5.87
CA ARG A 58 -6.86 16.99 5.33
C ARG A 58 -7.56 16.17 6.39
N ASP A 59 -8.89 16.07 6.26
CA ASP A 59 -9.66 15.11 7.04
C ASP A 59 -9.61 13.78 6.29
N ILE A 60 -9.09 12.76 6.96
CA ILE A 60 -8.93 11.42 6.37
C ILE A 60 -9.72 10.41 7.21
N THR A 61 -10.69 9.75 6.56
CA THR A 61 -11.44 8.65 7.15
C THR A 61 -10.93 7.33 6.59
N PHE A 62 -10.70 6.38 7.49
CA PHE A 62 -10.16 5.07 7.16
C PHE A 62 -11.29 4.04 7.18
N HIS A 63 -11.85 3.71 6.03
CA HIS A 63 -12.90 2.67 5.89
C HIS A 63 -12.22 1.31 5.79
N ARG A 64 -11.98 0.70 6.96
CA ARG A 64 -11.26 -0.56 7.09
C ARG A 64 -12.12 -1.74 6.65
N ASP A 65 -11.54 -2.64 5.84
CA ASP A 65 -12.18 -3.89 5.40
C ASP A 65 -11.57 -5.11 6.08
N LEU A 66 -10.21 -5.20 6.10
CA LEU A 66 -9.54 -6.39 6.64
C LEU A 66 -8.20 -5.99 7.25
N ASP A 67 -7.90 -6.53 8.43
CA ASP A 67 -6.57 -6.43 9.04
C ASP A 67 -5.97 -7.81 9.21
N ILE A 68 -4.69 -7.96 8.91
CA ILE A 68 -3.92 -9.19 9.07
C ILE A 68 -2.67 -8.87 9.87
N VAL A 69 -2.39 -9.68 10.89
CA VAL A 69 -1.15 -9.59 11.67
C VAL A 69 -0.33 -10.85 11.39
N SER A 70 0.85 -10.69 10.85
CA SER A 70 1.77 -11.78 10.53
C SER A 70 3.16 -11.45 11.09
N GLY A 71 3.49 -12.05 12.23
CA GLY A 71 4.72 -11.73 12.94
C GLY A 71 4.79 -10.27 13.34
N THR A 72 5.75 -9.55 12.79
CA THR A 72 5.94 -8.10 13.03
C THR A 72 5.32 -7.24 11.93
N VAL A 73 4.60 -7.86 11.00
CA VAL A 73 3.95 -7.14 9.89
C VAL A 73 2.45 -7.02 10.18
N VAL A 74 1.92 -5.83 10.03
CA VAL A 74 0.47 -5.60 10.04
C VAL A 74 0.05 -5.08 8.67
N LEU A 75 -0.93 -5.74 8.08
CA LEU A 75 -1.51 -5.35 6.80
C LEU A 75 -2.94 -4.87 7.02
N ARG A 76 -3.32 -3.82 6.32
CA ARG A 76 -4.68 -3.29 6.36
C ARG A 76 -5.20 -3.09 4.94
N ASP A 77 -6.30 -3.75 4.63
CA ASP A 77 -7.09 -3.51 3.43
C ASP A 77 -8.14 -2.46 3.78
N LEU A 78 -8.23 -1.37 2.99
CA LEU A 78 -9.13 -0.27 3.33
C LEU A 78 -9.42 0.60 2.10
N GLU A 79 -10.39 1.49 2.27
CA GLU A 79 -10.58 2.65 1.41
C GLU A 79 -10.33 3.91 2.24
N LEU A 80 -9.50 4.80 1.73
CA LEU A 80 -9.30 6.12 2.33
C LEU A 80 -10.29 7.10 1.72
N GLU A 81 -11.05 7.77 2.56
CA GLU A 81 -11.86 8.91 2.15
C GLU A 81 -11.10 10.16 2.59
N VAL A 82 -10.68 10.96 1.61
CA VAL A 82 -9.83 12.14 1.85
C VAL A 82 -10.58 13.39 1.42
N ALA A 83 -10.95 14.22 2.37
CA ALA A 83 -11.52 15.52 2.10
C ALA A 83 -10.38 16.48 1.72
N MET A 84 -10.31 16.81 0.43
CA MET A 84 -9.30 17.73 -0.11
C MET A 84 -9.65 19.18 0.25
N ASP A 85 -10.92 19.51 0.28
CA ASP A 85 -11.51 20.73 0.83
C ASP A 85 -13.02 20.51 1.01
N SER A 86 -13.79 21.57 1.29
CA SER A 86 -15.24 21.48 1.52
C SER A 86 -16.04 20.99 0.30
N ALA A 87 -15.46 21.02 -0.90
CA ALA A 87 -16.14 20.69 -2.15
C ALA A 87 -15.64 19.39 -2.80
N VAL A 88 -14.49 18.87 -2.41
CA VAL A 88 -13.83 17.76 -3.11
C VAL A 88 -13.41 16.68 -2.11
N THR A 89 -14.02 15.52 -2.22
CA THR A 89 -13.62 14.30 -1.50
C THR A 89 -13.18 13.26 -2.52
N VAL A 90 -12.06 12.59 -2.26
CA VAL A 90 -11.58 11.49 -3.10
C VAL A 90 -11.60 10.19 -2.29
N PHE A 91 -11.92 9.08 -2.96
CA PHE A 91 -11.96 7.75 -2.38
C PHE A 91 -10.82 6.93 -2.99
N ILE A 92 -9.93 6.44 -2.15
CA ILE A 92 -8.68 5.81 -2.57
C ILE A 92 -8.64 4.37 -2.03
N PRO A 93 -8.94 3.36 -2.86
CA PRO A 93 -8.71 1.98 -2.45
C PRO A 93 -7.22 1.76 -2.20
N ALA A 94 -6.88 1.23 -1.02
CA ALA A 94 -5.50 1.15 -0.60
C ALA A 94 -5.24 -0.11 0.24
N PHE A 95 -3.96 -0.48 0.30
CA PHE A 95 -3.44 -1.41 1.30
C PHE A 95 -2.34 -0.69 2.06
N LEU A 96 -2.39 -0.72 3.38
CA LEU A 96 -1.30 -0.22 4.22
C LEU A 96 -0.54 -1.40 4.81
N ARG A 97 0.77 -1.33 4.76
CA ARG A 97 1.65 -2.30 5.40
C ARG A 97 2.52 -1.57 6.42
N TYR A 98 2.46 -2.05 7.64
CA TYR A 98 3.28 -1.58 8.75
C TYR A 98 4.28 -2.68 9.10
N ASP A 99 5.57 -2.38 9.03
CA ASP A 99 6.62 -3.26 9.55
C ASP A 99 7.01 -2.70 10.93
N LEU A 100 6.86 -3.50 11.97
CA LEU A 100 7.04 -3.08 13.35
C LEU A 100 8.32 -3.64 13.95
N ARG A 101 8.95 -2.86 14.84
CA ARG A 101 10.18 -3.26 15.53
C ARG A 101 10.08 -2.84 17.01
N PRO A 102 10.50 -3.70 17.95
CA PRO A 102 10.58 -3.28 19.35
C PRO A 102 11.78 -2.34 19.56
N VAL A 103 11.52 -1.22 20.22
CA VAL A 103 12.55 -0.23 20.58
C VAL A 103 12.34 0.10 22.07
N THR A 104 13.33 -0.17 22.90
CA THR A 104 13.28 0.04 24.36
C THR A 104 12.01 -0.53 25.01
N GLY A 105 11.57 -1.72 24.54
CA GLY A 105 10.40 -2.41 25.11
C GLY A 105 9.04 -1.98 24.53
N GLU A 106 9.02 -0.98 23.64
CA GLU A 106 7.80 -0.55 22.97
C GLU A 106 7.85 -0.88 21.47
N TRP A 107 6.71 -1.23 20.89
CA TRP A 107 6.60 -1.43 19.45
C TRP A 107 6.57 -0.08 18.74
N GLN A 108 7.39 0.09 17.71
CA GLN A 108 7.41 1.28 16.86
C GLN A 108 7.34 0.86 15.39
N ILE A 109 6.89 1.78 14.54
CA ILE A 109 6.77 1.56 13.10
C ILE A 109 8.14 1.80 12.47
N ALA A 110 8.77 0.74 11.96
CA ALA A 110 10.05 0.83 11.23
C ALA A 110 9.81 1.16 9.75
N ALA A 111 8.67 0.70 9.19
CA ALA A 111 8.30 1.10 7.84
C ALA A 111 6.78 1.16 7.69
N LEU A 112 6.31 2.15 6.95
CA LEU A 112 4.93 2.24 6.48
C LEU A 112 4.97 2.29 4.95
N ARG A 113 4.24 1.37 4.32
CA ARG A 113 4.10 1.34 2.86
C ARG A 113 2.63 1.38 2.50
N ALA A 114 2.25 2.39 1.71
CA ALA A 114 0.87 2.55 1.24
C ALA A 114 0.80 2.17 -0.24
N TYR A 115 0.02 1.16 -0.55
CA TYR A 115 -0.19 0.68 -1.92
C TYR A 115 -1.52 1.23 -2.43
N TRP A 116 -1.45 2.25 -3.29
CA TRP A 116 -2.60 2.85 -3.96
C TRP A 116 -2.17 3.49 -5.27
N GLU A 117 -3.14 3.78 -6.12
CA GLU A 117 -2.86 4.22 -7.49
C GLU A 117 -2.93 5.74 -7.62
N LEU A 118 -1.78 6.41 -7.61
CA LEU A 118 -1.70 7.85 -7.78
C LEU A 118 -2.43 8.36 -9.04
N PRO A 119 -2.27 7.72 -10.24
CA PRO A 119 -3.03 8.18 -11.41
C PRO A 119 -4.55 8.04 -11.25
N ALA A 120 -5.03 7.02 -10.55
CA ALA A 120 -6.47 6.85 -10.33
C ALA A 120 -7.03 7.95 -9.43
N MET A 121 -6.30 8.31 -8.37
CA MET A 121 -6.65 9.44 -7.52
C MET A 121 -6.64 10.75 -8.32
N MET A 122 -5.60 10.97 -9.13
CA MET A 122 -5.50 12.18 -9.96
C MET A 122 -6.65 12.29 -10.96
N LEU A 123 -7.05 11.17 -11.56
CA LEU A 123 -8.19 11.14 -12.50
C LEU A 123 -9.49 11.49 -11.78
N GLN A 124 -9.69 10.95 -10.58
CA GLN A 124 -10.85 11.28 -9.73
C GLN A 124 -10.89 12.78 -9.44
N PHE A 125 -9.73 13.32 -9.04
CA PHE A 125 -9.54 14.74 -8.75
C PHE A 125 -9.88 15.62 -9.96
N LEU A 126 -9.39 15.24 -11.16
CA LEU A 126 -9.63 15.99 -12.38
C LEU A 126 -11.13 15.97 -12.80
N ARG A 127 -11.84 14.89 -12.46
CA ARG A 127 -13.27 14.77 -12.76
C ARG A 127 -14.17 15.72 -11.94
N THR A 128 -13.65 16.30 -10.87
CA THR A 128 -14.38 17.32 -10.10
C THR A 128 -14.40 18.69 -10.80
N GLY A 129 -13.70 18.82 -11.93
CA GLY A 129 -13.76 20.02 -12.76
C GLY A 129 -13.18 21.25 -12.06
N SER A 130 -13.92 22.39 -12.13
CA SER A 130 -13.46 23.64 -11.52
C SER A 130 -13.32 23.58 -10.00
N GLY A 131 -14.00 22.63 -9.34
CA GLY A 131 -13.84 22.38 -7.90
C GLY A 131 -12.44 21.93 -7.52
N ALA A 132 -11.67 21.34 -8.45
CA ALA A 132 -10.31 20.87 -8.19
C ALA A 132 -9.24 21.98 -8.17
N THR A 133 -9.54 23.17 -8.68
CA THR A 133 -8.52 24.23 -8.86
C THR A 133 -7.90 24.68 -7.53
N ARG A 134 -8.73 24.93 -6.53
CA ARG A 134 -8.28 25.41 -5.22
C ARG A 134 -7.49 24.31 -4.46
N PRO A 135 -8.01 23.07 -4.31
CA PRO A 135 -7.21 21.98 -3.72
C PRO A 135 -5.92 21.69 -4.47
N ALA A 136 -5.92 21.76 -5.81
CA ALA A 136 -4.71 21.54 -6.62
C ALA A 136 -3.64 22.60 -6.29
N LEU A 137 -4.05 23.85 -6.18
CA LEU A 137 -3.11 24.95 -5.84
C LEU A 137 -2.56 24.78 -4.43
N GLN A 138 -3.44 24.40 -3.46
CA GLN A 138 -3.03 24.14 -2.08
C GLN A 138 -2.01 22.99 -2.01
N LEU A 139 -2.30 21.88 -2.71
CA LEU A 139 -1.40 20.72 -2.73
C LEU A 139 -0.06 21.08 -3.38
N SER A 140 -0.09 21.84 -4.50
CA SER A 140 1.13 22.28 -5.19
C SER A 140 1.99 23.17 -4.28
N ARG A 141 1.37 24.09 -3.56
CA ARG A 141 2.08 24.95 -2.61
C ARG A 141 2.69 24.16 -1.45
N ALA A 142 1.92 23.21 -0.91
CA ALA A 142 2.38 22.34 0.18
C ALA A 142 3.54 21.44 -0.27
N LEU A 143 3.47 20.89 -1.48
CA LEU A 143 4.54 20.08 -2.06
C LEU A 143 5.83 20.89 -2.20
N LEU A 144 5.74 22.08 -2.81
CA LEU A 144 6.91 22.93 -3.00
C LEU A 144 7.46 23.47 -1.68
N GLY A 145 6.58 23.88 -0.76
CA GLY A 145 6.98 24.46 0.52
C GLY A 145 7.59 23.42 1.48
N ASN A 146 6.95 22.26 1.62
CA ASN A 146 7.35 21.25 2.60
C ASN A 146 8.36 20.24 2.03
N GLN A 147 8.25 19.91 0.73
CA GLN A 147 9.06 18.84 0.11
C GLN A 147 10.16 19.40 -0.80
N GLY A 148 10.03 20.64 -1.23
CA GLY A 148 10.94 21.25 -2.21
C GLY A 148 10.80 20.63 -3.60
N LEU A 149 11.65 21.08 -4.53
CA LEU A 149 11.61 20.60 -5.92
C LEU A 149 11.97 19.11 -6.02
N GLY A 150 12.97 18.67 -5.26
CA GLY A 150 13.41 17.26 -5.27
C GLY A 150 12.35 16.34 -4.70
N GLY A 151 11.73 16.70 -3.60
CA GLY A 151 10.66 15.90 -2.98
C GLY A 151 9.41 15.86 -3.85
N THR A 152 9.07 16.97 -4.49
CA THR A 152 7.93 17.01 -5.44
C THR A 152 8.19 16.08 -6.62
N ALA A 153 9.39 16.13 -7.23
CA ALA A 153 9.78 15.22 -8.31
C ALA A 153 9.78 13.77 -7.83
N GLY A 154 10.26 13.52 -6.60
CA GLY A 154 10.27 12.20 -5.99
C GLY A 154 8.85 11.64 -5.77
N PHE A 155 7.90 12.46 -5.37
CA PHE A 155 6.49 12.06 -5.25
C PHE A 155 5.93 11.64 -6.62
N LEU A 156 6.26 12.39 -7.67
CA LEU A 156 5.79 12.08 -9.01
C LEU A 156 6.35 10.77 -9.57
N THR A 157 7.42 10.21 -8.99
CA THR A 157 7.88 8.87 -9.39
C THR A 157 6.83 7.78 -9.08
N GLY A 158 5.89 8.03 -8.19
CA GLY A 158 4.75 7.14 -7.94
C GLY A 158 3.86 6.90 -9.16
N PHE A 159 3.99 7.72 -10.22
CA PHE A 159 3.35 7.42 -11.51
C PHE A 159 3.99 6.22 -12.22
N ARG A 160 5.27 5.90 -11.90
CA ARG A 160 5.95 4.70 -12.43
C ARG A 160 5.54 3.51 -11.56
N ARG A 161 4.52 2.80 -11.99
CA ARG A 161 3.92 1.74 -11.19
C ARG A 161 3.54 0.53 -12.03
N ALA A 162 3.25 -0.55 -11.34
CA ALA A 162 2.63 -1.73 -11.93
C ALA A 162 1.27 -1.32 -12.53
N GLY A 163 1.24 -1.17 -13.82
CA GLY A 163 0.07 -0.69 -14.53
C GLY A 163 -0.89 -1.80 -14.93
N ARG A 164 -1.83 -1.47 -15.83
CA ARG A 164 -2.90 -2.37 -16.28
C ARG A 164 -2.36 -3.73 -16.79
N ARG A 165 -1.23 -3.72 -17.49
CA ARG A 165 -0.59 -4.96 -18.01
C ARG A 165 -0.14 -5.87 -16.85
N HIS A 166 0.46 -5.30 -15.83
CA HIS A 166 0.95 -6.07 -14.68
C HIS A 166 -0.22 -6.60 -13.83
N LYS A 167 -1.27 -5.81 -13.66
CA LYS A 167 -2.48 -6.27 -12.98
C LYS A 167 -3.09 -7.46 -13.71
N LYS A 168 -3.22 -7.37 -15.03
CA LYS A 168 -3.74 -8.47 -15.85
C LYS A 168 -2.88 -9.74 -15.77
N LEU A 169 -1.54 -9.57 -15.70
CA LEU A 169 -0.62 -10.71 -15.50
C LEU A 169 -0.91 -11.42 -14.17
N VAL A 170 -1.06 -10.65 -13.09
CA VAL A 170 -1.35 -11.20 -11.75
C VAL A 170 -2.73 -11.86 -11.73
N GLU A 171 -3.73 -11.23 -12.35
CA GLU A 171 -5.07 -11.83 -12.50
C GLU A 171 -5.03 -13.15 -13.28
N THR A 172 -4.22 -13.22 -14.34
CA THR A 172 -4.03 -14.45 -15.11
C THR A 172 -3.41 -15.55 -14.23
N PHE A 173 -2.41 -15.18 -13.42
CA PHE A 173 -1.81 -16.11 -12.46
C PHE A 173 -2.86 -16.59 -11.44
N LEU A 174 -3.65 -15.68 -10.87
CA LEU A 174 -4.68 -16.03 -9.87
C LEU A 174 -5.75 -16.95 -10.47
N ASN A 175 -6.18 -16.69 -11.71
CA ASN A 175 -7.12 -17.56 -12.41
C ASN A 175 -6.55 -18.97 -12.59
N ALA A 176 -5.27 -19.08 -12.93
CA ALA A 176 -4.61 -20.38 -13.08
C ALA A 176 -4.49 -21.08 -11.71
N ALA A 177 -4.05 -20.35 -10.70
CA ALA A 177 -3.86 -20.89 -9.33
C ALA A 177 -5.19 -21.36 -8.72
N SER A 178 -6.26 -20.57 -8.85
CA SER A 178 -7.58 -20.91 -8.29
C SER A 178 -8.16 -22.19 -8.89
N ARG A 179 -7.73 -22.55 -10.10
CA ARG A 179 -8.15 -23.76 -10.84
C ARG A 179 -7.09 -24.87 -10.83
N ALA A 180 -5.99 -24.66 -10.12
CA ALA A 180 -4.84 -25.57 -10.05
C ALA A 180 -4.21 -25.86 -11.43
N ASP A 181 -4.28 -24.90 -12.36
CA ASP A 181 -3.62 -25.01 -13.68
C ASP A 181 -2.14 -24.62 -13.55
N LYS A 182 -1.32 -25.61 -13.23
CA LYS A 182 0.12 -25.40 -13.01
C LYS A 182 0.82 -24.82 -14.24
N SER A 183 0.46 -25.29 -15.44
CA SER A 183 1.11 -24.85 -16.67
C SER A 183 0.91 -23.35 -16.91
N ALA A 184 -0.34 -22.91 -16.84
CA ALA A 184 -0.67 -21.49 -17.02
C ALA A 184 -0.01 -20.61 -15.94
N ALA A 185 0.00 -21.09 -14.70
CA ALA A 185 0.63 -20.33 -13.60
C ALA A 185 2.15 -20.18 -13.80
N TYR A 186 2.84 -21.27 -14.19
CA TYR A 186 4.29 -21.20 -14.46
C TYR A 186 4.63 -20.21 -15.57
N HIS A 187 3.76 -20.05 -16.56
CA HIS A 187 3.98 -19.06 -17.63
C HIS A 187 3.97 -17.62 -17.11
N ALA A 188 3.26 -17.35 -16.02
CA ALA A 188 3.20 -16.03 -15.40
C ALA A 188 4.40 -15.75 -14.46
N LEU A 189 5.11 -16.79 -14.01
CA LEU A 189 6.20 -16.69 -13.06
C LEU A 189 7.57 -16.60 -13.75
N SER A 190 8.50 -15.86 -13.17
CA SER A 190 9.90 -15.92 -13.58
C SER A 190 10.51 -17.27 -13.14
N ARG A 191 11.62 -17.67 -13.75
CA ARG A 191 12.31 -18.93 -13.39
C ARG A 191 12.83 -18.94 -11.96
N THR A 192 13.08 -17.76 -11.41
CA THR A 192 13.60 -17.58 -10.06
C THR A 192 12.55 -17.00 -9.12
N ALA A 193 11.26 -17.13 -9.48
CA ALA A 193 10.18 -16.60 -8.65
C ALA A 193 10.18 -17.26 -7.26
N THR A 194 10.03 -16.45 -6.22
CA THR A 194 9.87 -16.93 -4.85
C THR A 194 8.44 -16.72 -4.39
N MET A 195 7.94 -17.66 -3.58
CA MET A 195 6.59 -17.59 -3.03
C MET A 195 6.69 -17.80 -1.52
N THR A 196 6.00 -16.97 -0.75
CA THR A 196 6.01 -17.09 0.71
C THR A 196 4.60 -16.99 1.29
N LEU A 197 4.41 -17.68 2.40
CA LEU A 197 3.32 -17.45 3.34
C LEU A 197 3.83 -16.42 4.35
N GLY A 198 3.12 -15.32 4.48
CA GLY A 198 3.65 -14.17 5.20
C GLY A 198 4.89 -13.62 4.52
N GLU A 199 5.86 -13.21 5.33
CA GLU A 199 7.09 -12.58 4.80
C GLU A 199 8.18 -13.60 4.45
N ASP A 200 8.33 -14.64 5.25
CA ASP A 200 9.55 -15.46 5.26
C ASP A 200 9.33 -16.95 5.04
N GLU A 201 8.13 -17.49 5.29
CA GLU A 201 7.88 -18.92 5.16
C GLU A 201 7.75 -19.30 3.69
N LEU A 202 8.77 -19.98 3.16
CA LEU A 202 8.79 -20.37 1.76
C LEU A 202 7.66 -21.36 1.45
N LEU A 203 7.00 -21.13 0.34
CA LEU A 203 5.98 -22.03 -0.22
C LEU A 203 6.44 -22.54 -1.57
N ASP A 204 6.11 -23.80 -1.87
CA ASP A 204 6.17 -24.25 -3.25
C ASP A 204 4.85 -23.87 -3.97
N ILE A 205 4.83 -24.08 -5.28
CA ILE A 205 3.67 -23.68 -6.09
C ILE A 205 2.41 -24.51 -5.76
N VAL A 206 2.59 -25.76 -5.35
CA VAL A 206 1.45 -26.65 -5.01
C VAL A 206 0.82 -26.15 -3.71
N GLU A 207 1.64 -25.85 -2.71
CA GLU A 207 1.18 -25.29 -1.44
C GLU A 207 0.45 -23.97 -1.66
N LEU A 208 0.99 -23.09 -2.50
CA LEU A 208 0.33 -21.82 -2.81
C LEU A 208 -1.02 -22.07 -3.51
N PHE A 209 -1.11 -23.06 -4.40
CA PHE A 209 -2.37 -23.40 -5.08
C PHE A 209 -3.41 -23.91 -4.09
N GLU A 210 -3.00 -24.66 -3.08
CA GLU A 210 -3.93 -25.11 -2.02
C GLU A 210 -4.49 -23.92 -1.25
N GLN A 211 -3.64 -22.91 -0.97
CA GLN A 211 -4.08 -21.69 -0.31
C GLN A 211 -5.05 -20.87 -1.18
N LEU A 212 -4.84 -20.88 -2.50
CA LEU A 212 -5.59 -20.03 -3.45
C LEU A 212 -6.76 -20.77 -4.14
N ARG A 213 -7.01 -22.05 -3.80
CA ARG A 213 -8.06 -22.84 -4.43
C ARG A 213 -9.43 -22.15 -4.28
N GLY A 214 -10.12 -21.93 -5.39
CA GLY A 214 -11.44 -21.32 -5.40
C GLY A 214 -11.43 -19.84 -5.03
N ALA A 215 -10.25 -19.21 -4.91
CA ALA A 215 -10.18 -17.79 -4.54
C ALA A 215 -10.73 -16.90 -5.64
N SER A 216 -11.44 -15.87 -5.21
CA SER A 216 -11.83 -14.70 -6.01
C SER A 216 -11.11 -13.46 -5.46
N TRP A 217 -11.17 -12.37 -6.19
CA TRP A 217 -10.54 -11.13 -5.75
C TRP A 217 -11.46 -9.94 -5.99
N THR A 218 -11.41 -9.00 -5.07
CA THR A 218 -12.31 -7.85 -5.04
C THR A 218 -11.58 -6.53 -5.29
N LYS A 219 -10.28 -6.49 -5.04
CA LYS A 219 -9.46 -5.29 -5.20
C LYS A 219 -8.11 -5.67 -5.78
N VAL A 220 -7.67 -4.96 -6.83
CA VAL A 220 -6.35 -5.14 -7.45
C VAL A 220 -5.73 -3.76 -7.63
N THR A 221 -4.64 -3.50 -6.94
CA THR A 221 -3.98 -2.18 -6.89
C THR A 221 -2.52 -2.29 -7.29
N GLY A 222 -2.07 -1.44 -8.20
CA GLY A 222 -0.67 -1.39 -8.64
C GLY A 222 0.07 -0.20 -8.04
N ALA A 223 1.18 -0.47 -7.31
CA ALA A 223 2.01 0.57 -6.71
C ALA A 223 3.49 0.16 -6.82
N GLY A 224 4.32 1.05 -7.33
CA GLY A 224 5.73 0.72 -7.59
C GLY A 224 5.85 -0.48 -8.52
N SER A 225 6.61 -1.48 -8.13
CA SER A 225 6.74 -2.75 -8.86
C SER A 225 5.83 -3.85 -8.29
N THR A 226 4.86 -3.51 -7.44
CA THR A 226 4.02 -4.48 -6.75
C THR A 226 2.56 -4.34 -7.18
N VAL A 227 1.90 -5.47 -7.37
CA VAL A 227 0.44 -5.56 -7.47
C VAL A 227 -0.06 -6.18 -6.18
N ALA A 228 -0.89 -5.43 -5.44
CA ALA A 228 -1.53 -5.88 -4.21
C ALA A 228 -2.96 -6.31 -4.52
N VAL A 229 -3.40 -7.42 -3.93
CA VAL A 229 -4.70 -8.04 -4.24
C VAL A 229 -5.39 -8.46 -2.94
N SER A 230 -6.67 -8.11 -2.82
CA SER A 230 -7.54 -8.62 -1.77
C SER A 230 -8.22 -9.90 -2.28
N LEU A 231 -8.01 -10.99 -1.55
CA LEU A 231 -8.49 -12.32 -1.92
C LEU A 231 -9.55 -12.81 -0.95
N ALA A 232 -10.51 -13.53 -1.47
CA ALA A 232 -11.54 -14.19 -0.67
C ALA A 232 -11.86 -15.55 -1.27
N SER A 233 -12.04 -16.55 -0.42
CA SER A 233 -12.58 -17.85 -0.75
C SER A 233 -13.71 -18.18 0.23
N ASP A 234 -14.32 -19.35 0.10
CA ASP A 234 -15.46 -19.76 0.97
C ASP A 234 -15.09 -19.77 2.46
N HIS A 235 -13.82 -19.97 2.76
CA HIS A 235 -13.38 -20.16 4.15
C HIS A 235 -12.26 -19.22 4.60
N ARG A 236 -11.69 -18.42 3.69
CA ARG A 236 -10.53 -17.59 4.00
C ARG A 236 -10.55 -16.27 3.24
N ARG A 237 -10.04 -15.25 3.89
CA ARG A 237 -9.66 -14.00 3.25
C ARG A 237 -8.14 -13.86 3.32
N GLY A 238 -7.58 -13.00 2.51
CA GLY A 238 -6.14 -12.75 2.55
C GLY A 238 -5.73 -11.59 1.67
N ILE A 239 -4.47 -11.20 1.81
CA ILE A 239 -3.85 -10.16 0.98
C ILE A 239 -2.63 -10.79 0.30
N MET A 240 -2.52 -10.59 -1.00
CA MET A 240 -1.37 -11.06 -1.78
C MET A 240 -0.63 -9.87 -2.39
N PHE A 241 0.69 -9.90 -2.29
CA PHE A 241 1.57 -8.96 -3.00
C PHE A 241 2.36 -9.74 -4.05
N ALA A 242 2.25 -9.31 -5.30
CA ALA A 242 2.99 -9.88 -6.43
C ALA A 242 3.94 -8.84 -6.99
N ASP A 243 5.24 -9.09 -6.91
CA ASP A 243 6.26 -8.16 -7.41
C ASP A 243 6.56 -8.49 -8.87
N VAL A 244 6.37 -7.50 -9.73
CA VAL A 244 6.61 -7.57 -11.18
C VAL A 244 7.56 -6.43 -11.56
N PRO A 245 8.74 -6.71 -12.10
CA PRO A 245 9.63 -5.63 -12.53
C PRO A 245 8.92 -4.69 -13.49
N TRP A 246 9.22 -3.39 -13.40
CA TRP A 246 8.51 -2.36 -14.17
C TRP A 246 8.49 -2.63 -15.68
N ARG A 247 9.60 -3.13 -16.23
CA ARG A 247 9.67 -3.55 -17.65
C ARG A 247 9.48 -5.03 -17.83
N GLY A 248 9.19 -5.75 -16.75
CA GLY A 248 9.03 -7.19 -16.77
C GLY A 248 7.64 -7.64 -17.24
N ASN A 249 7.59 -8.88 -17.63
CA ASN A 249 6.35 -9.56 -18.03
C ASN A 249 6.15 -10.86 -17.25
N ARG A 250 6.83 -10.98 -16.09
CA ARG A 250 6.73 -12.16 -15.22
C ARG A 250 6.80 -11.72 -13.77
N ILE A 251 6.11 -12.47 -12.90
CA ILE A 251 6.08 -12.26 -11.46
C ILE A 251 7.37 -12.83 -10.87
N ASN A 252 8.10 -12.03 -10.09
CA ASN A 252 9.36 -12.44 -9.46
C ASN A 252 9.19 -12.89 -8.01
N ARG A 253 8.17 -12.39 -7.33
CA ARG A 253 7.92 -12.75 -5.93
C ARG A 253 6.42 -12.67 -5.65
N ILE A 254 5.92 -13.63 -4.89
CA ILE A 254 4.56 -13.63 -4.33
C ILE A 254 4.69 -13.77 -2.82
N ARG A 255 4.01 -12.91 -2.10
CA ARG A 255 3.84 -13.00 -0.65
C ARG A 255 2.34 -13.07 -0.36
N TYR A 256 1.90 -14.17 0.22
CA TYR A 256 0.49 -14.36 0.56
C TYR A 256 0.32 -14.32 2.08
N PHE A 257 -0.60 -13.51 2.53
CA PHE A 257 -0.93 -13.31 3.93
C PHE A 257 -2.39 -13.72 4.14
N PRO A 258 -2.64 -14.92 4.64
CA PRO A 258 -4.02 -15.29 5.01
C PRO A 258 -4.46 -14.57 6.28
N ALA A 259 -5.80 -14.31 6.41
CA ALA A 259 -6.43 -13.72 7.59
C ALA A 259 -6.73 -14.77 8.64
#